data_98921bd225b61ee401d26df66d587a27
#
_entry.id   98921bd225b61ee401d26df66d587a27
#
_cell.length_a   1.000
_cell.length_b   1.000
_cell.length_c   1.000
_cell.angle_alpha   90.00
_cell.angle_beta   90.00
_cell.angle_gamma   90.00
#
_symmetry.space_group_name_H-M   'P 1'
#
loop_
_entity.id
_entity.type
_entity.pdbx_description
1 polymer ?
#
loop_
_entity_poly.entity_id
_entity_poly.type
_entity_poly.pdbx_seq_one_letter_code
_entity_poly.pdbx_strand_id
1 'polypeptide(L)'
;MSWKKPAAAVSAVGVLLISWFEGYAPTAEQPLTGDKWTVGFGHTENVAPGDKVSLEQAFGILKSDAVRAERVVRDYVDVPLAQNQFDALTSLVFNIGTVAFVRSTLLACLNEGDYDGVAVQWMRWKYFKGKVVPGLERRRAMELAVFRGQPIEVVVGGRMCFGTAGCYSISDLLQGPLARPDGAEQGDGDPSEGSGAHHGVSGGESTGGA
;
A
#
# COMPACT_ATOMS: atom_id res chain seq x y z
N MET A 1 19.47 16.19 20.88
CA MET A 1 20.30 15.20 20.17
C MET A 1 19.59 14.84 18.88
N SER A 2 20.19 15.17 17.73
CA SER A 2 19.60 14.81 16.44
C SER A 2 19.78 13.30 16.22
N TRP A 3 18.72 12.53 16.35
CA TRP A 3 18.69 11.11 15.96
C TRP A 3 18.89 11.05 14.45
N LYS A 4 20.06 10.57 14.01
CA LYS A 4 20.24 10.24 12.60
C LYS A 4 19.42 8.99 12.32
N LYS A 5 18.32 9.14 11.56
CA LYS A 5 17.54 8.01 11.03
C LYS A 5 18.51 7.08 10.30
N PRO A 6 18.52 5.77 10.58
CA PRO A 6 19.33 4.84 9.82
C PRO A 6 18.94 4.92 8.33
N ALA A 7 19.93 4.79 7.46
CA ALA A 7 19.68 4.70 6.01
C ALA A 7 19.10 3.31 5.69
N ALA A 8 17.92 3.04 6.20
CA ALA A 8 17.22 1.79 5.91
C ALA A 8 16.79 1.79 4.44
N ALA A 9 17.10 0.71 3.73
CA ALA A 9 16.51 0.35 2.46
C ALA A 9 15.49 -0.76 2.71
N VAL A 10 14.52 -0.91 1.81
CA VAL A 10 13.58 -2.01 1.87
C VAL A 10 14.34 -3.35 1.81
N SER A 11 14.04 -4.25 2.73
CA SER A 11 14.65 -5.58 2.78
C SER A 11 14.06 -6.51 1.72
N ALA A 12 14.62 -7.73 1.60
CA ALA A 12 14.04 -8.77 0.75
C ALA A 12 12.59 -9.08 1.12
N VAL A 13 12.24 -9.00 2.42
CA VAL A 13 10.86 -9.17 2.90
C VAL A 13 9.94 -8.09 2.36
N GLY A 14 10.35 -6.83 2.43
CA GLY A 14 9.55 -5.72 1.89
C GLY A 14 9.39 -5.80 0.37
N VAL A 15 10.47 -6.16 -0.35
CA VAL A 15 10.39 -6.35 -1.81
C VAL A 15 9.43 -7.49 -2.16
N LEU A 16 9.48 -8.62 -1.44
CA LEU A 16 8.54 -9.73 -1.63
C LEU A 16 7.11 -9.33 -1.31
N LEU A 17 6.90 -8.56 -0.24
CA LEU A 17 5.57 -8.06 0.13
C LEU A 17 4.98 -7.18 -0.97
N ILE A 18 5.76 -6.25 -1.53
CA ILE A 18 5.30 -5.41 -2.64
C ILE A 18 5.01 -6.26 -3.88
N SER A 19 5.98 -7.08 -4.31
CA SER A 19 5.85 -7.90 -5.53
C SER A 19 4.65 -8.84 -5.49
N TRP A 20 4.28 -9.33 -4.30
CA TRP A 20 3.11 -10.17 -4.09
C TRP A 20 1.82 -9.53 -4.60
N PHE A 21 1.65 -8.23 -4.39
CA PHE A 21 0.41 -7.53 -4.73
C PHE A 21 0.43 -6.88 -6.10
N GLU A 22 1.63 -6.63 -6.65
CA GLU A 22 1.74 -5.99 -7.98
C GLU A 22 1.61 -7.00 -9.13
N GLY A 23 1.93 -8.28 -8.88
CA GLY A 23 1.95 -9.32 -9.91
C GLY A 23 3.11 -9.16 -10.88
N TYR A 24 3.50 -10.26 -11.55
CA TYR A 24 4.62 -10.27 -12.48
C TYR A 24 4.15 -10.39 -13.93
N ALA A 25 4.43 -9.37 -14.74
CA ALA A 25 4.21 -9.34 -16.18
C ALA A 25 5.58 -9.47 -16.92
N PRO A 26 5.95 -10.63 -17.47
CA PRO A 26 7.23 -10.81 -18.16
C PRO A 26 7.33 -10.07 -19.48
N THR A 27 6.21 -9.68 -20.07
CA THR A 27 6.10 -8.90 -21.31
C THR A 27 5.24 -7.68 -21.04
N ALA A 28 5.60 -6.55 -21.65
CA ALA A 28 4.84 -5.34 -21.51
C ALA A 28 3.38 -5.52 -21.91
N GLU A 29 2.48 -5.10 -21.06
CA GLU A 29 1.03 -5.16 -21.24
C GLU A 29 0.42 -3.80 -21.01
N GLN A 30 -0.77 -3.58 -21.59
CA GLN A 30 -1.56 -2.38 -21.41
C GLN A 30 -2.91 -2.81 -20.82
N PRO A 31 -3.13 -2.61 -19.50
CA PRO A 31 -4.32 -3.14 -18.80
C PRO A 31 -5.65 -2.70 -19.45
N LEU A 32 -5.71 -1.44 -19.88
CA LEU A 32 -6.83 -0.89 -20.64
C LEU A 32 -6.30 -0.08 -21.83
N THR A 33 -7.09 0.01 -22.89
CA THR A 33 -6.75 0.83 -24.06
C THR A 33 -6.56 2.28 -23.64
N GLY A 34 -5.36 2.82 -23.84
CA GLY A 34 -5.01 4.19 -23.44
C GLY A 34 -4.22 4.31 -22.14
N ASP A 35 -4.12 3.24 -21.34
CA ASP A 35 -3.25 3.19 -20.18
C ASP A 35 -1.78 3.20 -20.57
N LYS A 36 -0.90 3.44 -19.61
CA LYS A 36 0.54 3.25 -19.79
C LYS A 36 0.88 1.77 -19.93
N TRP A 37 1.83 1.50 -20.80
CA TRP A 37 2.44 0.16 -20.86
C TRP A 37 3.14 -0.16 -19.56
N THR A 38 2.96 -1.38 -19.06
CA THR A 38 3.52 -1.85 -17.80
C THR A 38 4.30 -3.15 -18.05
N VAL A 39 5.40 -3.33 -17.32
CA VAL A 39 6.20 -4.56 -17.35
C VAL A 39 6.72 -4.91 -15.96
N GLY A 40 7.09 -6.16 -15.73
CA GLY A 40 7.60 -6.60 -14.43
C GLY A 40 6.54 -6.54 -13.33
N PHE A 41 6.78 -5.78 -12.30
CA PHE A 41 5.87 -5.56 -11.17
C PHE A 41 5.18 -4.19 -11.25
N GLY A 42 4.58 -3.90 -12.42
CA GLY A 42 3.83 -2.66 -12.62
C GLY A 42 4.68 -1.44 -13.00
N HIS A 43 5.93 -1.65 -13.43
CA HIS A 43 6.79 -0.57 -13.92
C HIS A 43 6.24 0.04 -15.21
N THR A 44 6.17 1.38 -15.28
CA THR A 44 5.57 2.12 -16.41
C THR A 44 6.53 3.10 -17.08
N GLU A 45 7.69 3.35 -16.49
CA GLU A 45 8.61 4.37 -16.98
C GLU A 45 9.44 3.84 -18.15
N ASN A 46 9.37 4.53 -19.30
CA ASN A 46 10.07 4.12 -20.53
C ASN A 46 9.73 2.72 -21.05
N VAL A 47 8.50 2.24 -20.79
CA VAL A 47 8.03 0.94 -21.27
C VAL A 47 7.35 1.08 -22.63
N ALA A 48 7.77 0.25 -23.60
CA ALA A 48 7.21 0.19 -24.94
C ALA A 48 6.50 -1.16 -25.20
N PRO A 49 5.57 -1.21 -26.18
CA PRO A 49 4.98 -2.46 -26.62
C PRO A 49 6.03 -3.50 -26.98
N GLY A 50 5.89 -4.71 -26.43
CA GLY A 50 6.80 -5.83 -26.72
C GLY A 50 8.05 -5.91 -25.85
N ASP A 51 8.29 -4.95 -24.96
CA ASP A 51 9.36 -5.03 -23.96
C ASP A 51 9.21 -6.26 -23.09
N LYS A 52 10.34 -6.86 -22.73
CA LYS A 52 10.38 -8.08 -21.90
C LYS A 52 11.39 -7.93 -20.80
N VAL A 53 11.06 -8.45 -19.64
CA VAL A 53 11.96 -8.51 -18.49
C VAL A 53 11.96 -9.90 -17.88
N SER A 54 13.15 -10.38 -17.48
CA SER A 54 13.24 -11.56 -16.63
C SER A 54 12.74 -11.24 -15.22
N LEU A 55 12.43 -12.28 -14.45
CA LEU A 55 12.02 -12.13 -13.05
C LEU A 55 13.09 -11.39 -12.22
N GLU A 56 14.37 -11.69 -12.46
CA GLU A 56 15.51 -11.02 -11.80
C GLU A 56 15.57 -9.53 -12.14
N GLN A 57 15.41 -9.19 -13.43
CA GLN A 57 15.36 -7.80 -13.89
C GLN A 57 14.14 -7.07 -13.26
N ALA A 58 12.99 -7.72 -13.22
CA ALA A 58 11.77 -7.15 -12.62
C ALA A 58 11.97 -6.84 -11.13
N PHE A 59 12.64 -7.70 -10.35
CA PHE A 59 12.99 -7.40 -8.96
C PHE A 59 13.99 -6.24 -8.83
N GLY A 60 14.93 -6.11 -9.75
CA GLY A 60 15.84 -4.96 -9.80
C GLY A 60 15.11 -3.65 -10.05
N ILE A 61 14.19 -3.65 -10.99
CA ILE A 61 13.33 -2.50 -11.32
C ILE A 61 12.44 -2.16 -10.12
N LEU A 62 11.77 -3.15 -9.52
CA LEU A 62 10.91 -2.94 -8.35
C LEU A 62 11.65 -2.28 -7.19
N LYS A 63 12.88 -2.70 -6.92
CA LYS A 63 13.72 -2.05 -5.90
C LYS A 63 13.98 -0.57 -6.22
N SER A 64 14.22 -0.25 -7.48
CA SER A 64 14.41 1.13 -7.92
C SER A 64 13.13 1.96 -7.77
N ASP A 65 11.99 1.39 -8.11
CA ASP A 65 10.67 2.03 -7.98
C ASP A 65 10.31 2.27 -6.50
N ALA A 66 10.66 1.33 -5.62
CA ALA A 66 10.42 1.44 -4.18
C ALA A 66 11.21 2.56 -3.51
N VAL A 67 12.33 3.04 -4.06
CA VAL A 67 13.17 4.11 -3.49
C VAL A 67 12.36 5.37 -3.19
N ARG A 68 11.36 5.69 -4.01
CA ARG A 68 10.48 6.84 -3.77
C ARG A 68 9.66 6.67 -2.50
N ALA A 69 9.07 5.49 -2.30
CA ALA A 69 8.29 5.17 -1.09
C ALA A 69 9.19 5.12 0.15
N GLU A 70 10.37 4.53 0.04
CA GLU A 70 11.37 4.52 1.11
C GLU A 70 11.73 5.93 1.58
N ARG A 71 11.94 6.84 0.61
CA ARG A 71 12.26 8.25 0.92
C ARG A 71 11.12 8.89 1.71
N VAL A 72 9.88 8.67 1.30
CA VAL A 72 8.71 9.21 2.01
C VAL A 72 8.67 8.69 3.45
N VAL A 73 8.88 7.40 3.67
CA VAL A 73 8.93 6.85 5.03
C VAL A 73 10.06 7.48 5.85
N ARG A 74 11.26 7.63 5.27
CA ARG A 74 12.39 8.27 5.96
C ARG A 74 12.16 9.73 6.29
N ASP A 75 11.51 10.48 5.40
CA ASP A 75 11.35 11.92 5.54
C ASP A 75 10.24 12.32 6.51
N TYR A 76 9.16 11.51 6.58
CA TYR A 76 7.94 11.89 7.31
C TYR A 76 7.69 11.08 8.59
N VAL A 77 8.35 9.94 8.80
CA VAL A 77 8.24 9.22 10.07
C VAL A 77 9.29 9.71 11.04
N ASP A 78 8.84 10.20 12.20
CA ASP A 78 9.70 10.84 13.22
C ASP A 78 10.15 9.87 14.32
N VAL A 79 9.49 8.71 14.45
CA VAL A 79 9.82 7.68 15.44
C VAL A 79 10.84 6.67 14.87
N PRO A 80 11.66 6.03 15.73
CA PRO A 80 12.50 4.93 15.30
C PRO A 80 11.67 3.76 14.74
N LEU A 81 12.12 3.19 13.63
CA LEU A 81 11.48 2.04 13.01
C LEU A 81 12.40 0.82 13.03
N ALA A 82 11.85 -0.33 13.39
CA ALA A 82 12.46 -1.62 13.09
C ALA A 82 12.39 -1.91 11.58
N GLN A 83 13.22 -2.83 11.06
CA GLN A 83 13.27 -3.13 9.63
C GLN A 83 11.91 -3.60 9.08
N ASN A 84 11.22 -4.47 9.81
CA ASN A 84 9.89 -4.96 9.44
C ASN A 84 8.83 -3.83 9.39
N GLN A 85 8.93 -2.85 10.26
CA GLN A 85 8.06 -1.68 10.26
C GLN A 85 8.35 -0.79 9.05
N PHE A 86 9.62 -0.58 8.74
CA PHE A 86 10.05 0.16 7.55
C PHE A 86 9.57 -0.53 6.26
N ASP A 87 9.73 -1.85 6.15
CA ASP A 87 9.30 -2.63 5.00
C ASP A 87 7.78 -2.54 4.78
N ALA A 88 7.00 -2.72 5.84
CA ALA A 88 5.54 -2.65 5.78
C ALA A 88 5.04 -1.24 5.39
N LEU A 89 5.63 -0.19 5.98
CA LEU A 89 5.30 1.20 5.64
C LEU A 89 5.69 1.52 4.20
N THR A 90 6.85 1.03 3.73
CA THR A 90 7.27 1.20 2.33
C THR A 90 6.26 0.55 1.37
N SER A 91 5.77 -0.67 1.68
CA SER A 91 4.71 -1.32 0.90
C SER A 91 3.41 -0.52 0.90
N LEU A 92 3.00 0.01 2.05
CA LEU A 92 1.81 0.84 2.16
C LEU A 92 1.96 2.10 1.30
N VAL A 93 3.05 2.85 1.46
CA VAL A 93 3.31 4.10 0.70
C VAL A 93 3.41 3.82 -0.80
N PHE A 94 4.03 2.72 -1.20
CA PHE A 94 4.12 2.29 -2.59
C PHE A 94 2.73 2.14 -3.22
N ASN A 95 1.77 1.60 -2.46
CA ASN A 95 0.41 1.36 -2.93
C ASN A 95 -0.49 2.61 -2.89
N ILE A 96 -0.51 3.34 -1.75
CA ILE A 96 -1.45 4.47 -1.57
C ILE A 96 -0.91 5.81 -2.07
N GLY A 97 0.40 5.89 -2.30
CA GLY A 97 1.08 7.10 -2.77
C GLY A 97 1.49 8.06 -1.65
N THR A 98 2.39 8.97 -2.03
CA THR A 98 3.01 9.94 -1.10
C THR A 98 2.00 10.86 -0.44
N VAL A 99 1.12 11.48 -1.24
CA VAL A 99 0.19 12.51 -0.74
C VAL A 99 -0.79 11.92 0.27
N ALA A 100 -1.34 10.76 -0.06
CA ALA A 100 -2.27 10.06 0.80
C ALA A 100 -1.63 9.65 2.14
N PHE A 101 -0.40 9.13 2.11
CA PHE A 101 0.32 8.76 3.33
C PHE A 101 0.63 9.96 4.21
N VAL A 102 1.18 11.03 3.63
CA VAL A 102 1.61 12.22 4.39
C VAL A 102 0.46 12.93 5.08
N ARG A 103 -0.74 12.89 4.49
CA ARG A 103 -1.95 13.49 5.06
C ARG A 103 -2.74 12.54 5.96
N SER A 104 -2.28 11.30 6.13
CA SER A 104 -3.06 10.27 6.82
C SER A 104 -3.02 10.42 8.34
N THR A 105 -4.12 10.08 8.98
CA THR A 105 -4.19 9.89 10.44
C THR A 105 -3.27 8.74 10.89
N LEU A 106 -2.97 7.78 10.01
CA LEU A 106 -2.01 6.71 10.30
C LEU A 106 -0.63 7.27 10.62
N LEU A 107 -0.13 8.20 9.80
CA LEU A 107 1.16 8.84 10.03
C LEU A 107 1.15 9.67 11.32
N ALA A 108 0.07 10.39 11.61
CA ALA A 108 -0.07 11.14 12.85
C ALA A 108 0.01 10.21 14.07
N CYS A 109 -0.80 9.14 14.12
CA CYS A 109 -0.76 8.14 15.19
C CYS A 109 0.66 7.54 15.34
N LEU A 110 1.31 7.22 14.22
CA LEU A 110 2.65 6.64 14.24
C LEU A 110 3.69 7.58 14.88
N ASN A 111 3.67 8.87 14.51
CA ASN A 111 4.60 9.86 15.03
C ASN A 111 4.31 10.24 16.50
N GLU A 112 3.09 10.04 16.97
CA GLU A 112 2.70 10.14 18.37
C GLU A 112 3.03 8.87 19.18
N GLY A 113 3.43 7.79 18.53
CA GLY A 113 3.71 6.49 19.17
C GLY A 113 2.45 5.69 19.52
N ASP A 114 1.29 6.07 18.97
CA ASP A 114 0.01 5.35 19.13
C ASP A 114 -0.07 4.16 18.15
N TYR A 115 0.55 3.05 18.50
CA TYR A 115 0.57 1.85 17.66
C TYR A 115 -0.78 1.14 17.54
N ASP A 116 -1.68 1.33 18.49
CA ASP A 116 -3.05 0.80 18.40
C ASP A 116 -3.85 1.61 17.39
N GLY A 117 -3.75 2.93 17.44
CA GLY A 117 -4.30 3.83 16.43
C GLY A 117 -3.75 3.55 15.03
N VAL A 118 -2.44 3.31 14.91
CA VAL A 118 -1.82 2.90 13.64
C VAL A 118 -2.52 1.68 13.06
N ALA A 119 -2.75 0.63 13.86
CA ALA A 119 -3.38 -0.60 13.38
C ALA A 119 -4.82 -0.36 12.90
N VAL A 120 -5.59 0.44 13.61
CA VAL A 120 -6.96 0.82 13.21
C VAL A 120 -6.95 1.60 11.90
N GLN A 121 -6.08 2.61 11.79
CA GLN A 121 -5.98 3.46 10.60
C GLN A 121 -5.44 2.69 9.40
N TRP A 122 -4.54 1.71 9.61
CA TRP A 122 -4.03 0.85 8.53
C TRP A 122 -5.16 0.14 7.79
N MET A 123 -6.08 -0.45 8.53
CA MET A 123 -7.21 -1.20 7.98
C MET A 123 -8.25 -0.32 7.27
N ARG A 124 -8.21 0.99 7.39
CA ARG A 124 -9.07 1.90 6.61
C ARG A 124 -8.68 1.97 5.13
N TRP A 125 -7.45 1.66 4.78
CA TRP A 125 -6.95 1.63 3.40
C TRP A 125 -7.39 0.40 2.59
N LYS A 126 -8.40 -0.33 3.06
CA LYS A 126 -9.06 -1.42 2.35
C LYS A 126 -10.30 -1.01 1.55
N TYR A 127 -10.73 0.25 1.68
CA TYR A 127 -11.92 0.76 1.02
C TYR A 127 -11.57 1.46 -0.29
N PHE A 128 -12.43 1.25 -1.31
CA PHE A 128 -12.44 2.03 -2.54
C PHE A 128 -13.87 2.45 -2.85
N LYS A 129 -14.12 3.74 -3.04
CA LYS A 129 -15.46 4.32 -3.23
C LYS A 129 -16.47 3.82 -2.18
N GLY A 130 -16.05 3.77 -0.92
CA GLY A 130 -16.86 3.36 0.22
C GLY A 130 -17.13 1.85 0.36
N LYS A 131 -16.59 1.01 -0.54
CA LYS A 131 -16.74 -0.45 -0.51
C LYS A 131 -15.42 -1.12 -0.13
N VAL A 132 -15.51 -2.21 0.65
CA VAL A 132 -14.34 -3.06 0.91
C VAL A 132 -13.92 -3.76 -0.37
N VAL A 133 -12.63 -3.66 -0.70
CA VAL A 133 -12.02 -4.40 -1.81
C VAL A 133 -11.24 -5.57 -1.22
N PRO A 134 -11.61 -6.83 -1.49
CA PRO A 134 -10.99 -8.01 -0.87
C PRO A 134 -9.47 -8.09 -1.08
N GLY A 135 -8.95 -7.65 -2.23
CA GLY A 135 -7.52 -7.58 -2.51
C GLY A 135 -6.80 -6.57 -1.62
N LEU A 136 -7.38 -5.38 -1.41
CA LEU A 136 -6.84 -4.37 -0.51
C LEU A 136 -6.92 -4.82 0.95
N GLU A 137 -8.01 -5.47 1.35
CA GLU A 137 -8.15 -5.99 2.71
C GLU A 137 -7.04 -7.01 3.03
N ARG A 138 -6.79 -7.96 2.13
CA ARG A 138 -5.68 -8.91 2.26
C ARG A 138 -4.32 -8.20 2.32
N ARG A 139 -4.09 -7.23 1.44
CA ARG A 139 -2.85 -6.44 1.43
C ARG A 139 -2.61 -5.76 2.77
N ARG A 140 -3.61 -5.06 3.30
CA ARG A 140 -3.52 -4.38 4.61
C ARG A 140 -3.26 -5.36 5.75
N ALA A 141 -3.92 -6.52 5.74
CA ALA A 141 -3.71 -7.55 6.77
C ALA A 141 -2.26 -8.08 6.75
N MET A 142 -1.71 -8.37 5.56
CA MET A 142 -0.33 -8.85 5.43
C MET A 142 0.69 -7.78 5.81
N GLU A 143 0.52 -6.54 5.34
CA GLU A 143 1.37 -5.42 5.70
C GLU A 143 1.37 -5.18 7.22
N LEU A 144 0.20 -5.21 7.85
CA LEU A 144 0.07 -5.02 9.29
C LEU A 144 0.69 -6.18 10.09
N ALA A 145 0.60 -7.42 9.61
CA ALA A 145 1.27 -8.57 10.20
C ALA A 145 2.80 -8.38 10.19
N VAL A 146 3.36 -7.96 9.05
CA VAL A 146 4.78 -7.61 8.92
C VAL A 146 5.15 -6.46 9.86
N PHE A 147 4.37 -5.39 9.88
CA PHE A 147 4.60 -4.24 10.77
C PHE A 147 4.69 -4.64 12.25
N ARG A 148 3.84 -5.59 12.67
CA ARG A 148 3.81 -6.14 14.04
C ARG A 148 4.92 -7.14 14.34
N GLY A 149 5.80 -7.43 13.38
CA GLY A 149 6.88 -8.40 13.55
C GLY A 149 6.40 -9.84 13.62
N GLN A 150 5.21 -10.14 13.09
CA GLN A 150 4.74 -11.52 13.01
C GLN A 150 5.62 -12.31 12.04
N PRO A 151 5.94 -13.57 12.35
CA PRO A 151 6.84 -14.37 11.53
C PRO A 151 6.27 -14.56 10.11
N ILE A 152 7.16 -14.45 9.13
CA ILE A 152 6.89 -14.85 7.77
C ILE A 152 7.55 -16.21 7.58
N GLU A 153 6.75 -17.25 7.42
CA GLU A 153 7.24 -18.60 7.23
C GLU A 153 7.12 -19.00 5.76
N VAL A 154 8.21 -19.48 5.20
CA VAL A 154 8.18 -20.17 3.90
C VAL A 154 7.93 -21.64 4.17
N VAL A 155 6.71 -22.08 3.92
CA VAL A 155 6.32 -23.49 4.15
C VAL A 155 6.75 -24.34 2.96
N VAL A 156 7.21 -25.56 3.25
CA VAL A 156 7.52 -26.59 2.24
C VAL A 156 6.31 -26.77 1.32
N GLY A 157 6.50 -26.63 0.00
CA GLY A 157 5.43 -26.64 -1.00
C GLY A 157 5.16 -25.29 -1.67
N GLY A 158 6.04 -24.31 -1.48
CA GLY A 158 5.97 -23.02 -2.18
C GLY A 158 4.86 -22.09 -1.67
N ARG A 159 4.56 -22.13 -0.36
CA ARG A 159 3.63 -21.20 0.29
C ARG A 159 4.40 -20.25 1.22
N MET A 160 3.99 -19.00 1.24
CA MET A 160 4.42 -18.00 2.22
C MET A 160 3.28 -17.74 3.21
N CYS A 161 3.58 -17.80 4.49
CA CYS A 161 2.65 -17.50 5.56
C CYS A 161 3.04 -16.20 6.26
N PHE A 162 2.08 -15.33 6.49
CA PHE A 162 2.27 -14.00 7.13
C PHE A 162 1.53 -13.99 8.46
N GLY A 163 2.06 -14.64 9.48
CA GLY A 163 1.46 -14.72 10.80
C GLY A 163 -0.04 -15.04 10.73
N THR A 164 -0.88 -14.21 11.35
CA THR A 164 -2.34 -14.37 11.36
C THR A 164 -3.03 -13.98 10.05
N ALA A 165 -2.32 -13.35 9.10
CA ALA A 165 -2.89 -12.93 7.83
C ALA A 165 -3.10 -14.07 6.83
N GLY A 166 -2.56 -15.27 7.11
CA GLY A 166 -2.77 -16.48 6.32
C GLY A 166 -1.58 -16.89 5.45
N CYS A 167 -1.73 -18.04 4.77
CA CYS A 167 -0.71 -18.64 3.92
C CYS A 167 -1.13 -18.61 2.45
N TYR A 168 -0.19 -18.24 1.57
CA TYR A 168 -0.43 -18.04 0.14
C TYR A 168 0.59 -18.84 -0.67
N SER A 169 0.19 -19.34 -1.83
CA SER A 169 1.07 -20.06 -2.74
C SER A 169 2.04 -19.13 -3.48
N ILE A 170 3.30 -19.52 -3.61
CA ILE A 170 4.26 -18.79 -4.46
C ILE A 170 3.81 -18.80 -5.92
N SER A 171 3.07 -19.83 -6.37
CA SER A 171 2.49 -19.85 -7.71
C SER A 171 1.45 -18.74 -7.91
N ASP A 172 0.75 -18.32 -6.85
CA ASP A 172 -0.20 -17.21 -6.92
C ASP A 172 0.53 -15.86 -7.15
N LEU A 173 1.80 -15.76 -6.70
CA LEU A 173 2.69 -14.63 -6.99
C LEU A 173 3.02 -14.50 -8.48
N LEU A 174 3.18 -15.64 -9.15
CA LEU A 174 3.63 -15.70 -10.54
C LEU A 174 2.46 -15.59 -11.53
N GLN A 175 1.23 -15.73 -11.08
CA GLN A 175 0.02 -15.65 -11.91
C GLN A 175 -0.60 -14.25 -11.98
N GLY A 176 0.04 -13.26 -11.33
CA GLY A 176 -0.44 -11.89 -11.29
C GLY A 176 -1.44 -11.61 -10.16
N PRO A 177 -1.83 -10.35 -9.97
CA PRO A 177 -2.75 -9.98 -8.91
C PRO A 177 -4.07 -10.72 -9.14
N LEU A 178 -4.61 -11.28 -8.08
CA LEU A 178 -6.01 -11.70 -8.07
C LEU A 178 -6.82 -10.51 -8.54
N ALA A 179 -7.35 -10.59 -9.76
CA ALA A 179 -7.93 -9.57 -10.60
C ALA A 179 -8.17 -8.24 -9.88
N ARG A 180 -7.49 -7.17 -10.29
CA ARG A 180 -7.93 -5.82 -9.93
C ARG A 180 -9.39 -5.74 -10.33
N PRO A 181 -10.30 -5.30 -9.47
CA PRO A 181 -11.64 -5.01 -9.94
C PRO A 181 -11.49 -4.00 -11.08
N ASP A 182 -11.99 -4.37 -12.27
CA ASP A 182 -11.89 -3.59 -13.50
C ASP A 182 -12.11 -2.11 -13.21
N GLY A 183 -11.14 -1.25 -13.52
CA GLY A 183 -11.26 0.18 -13.41
C GLY A 183 -10.84 0.84 -12.09
N ALA A 184 -10.06 0.20 -11.22
CA ALA A 184 -9.47 0.87 -10.06
C ALA A 184 -8.25 1.69 -10.50
N GLU A 185 -8.47 2.89 -11.00
CA GLU A 185 -7.46 3.93 -11.02
C GLU A 185 -6.90 4.12 -9.61
N GLN A 186 -5.60 4.38 -9.50
CA GLN A 186 -4.98 4.85 -8.26
C GLN A 186 -5.64 6.19 -7.91
N GLY A 187 -6.76 6.12 -7.18
CA GLY A 187 -7.48 7.31 -6.76
C GLY A 187 -6.71 8.00 -5.66
N ASP A 188 -6.33 9.24 -5.88
CA ASP A 188 -5.80 10.19 -4.88
C ASP A 188 -6.87 10.54 -3.83
N GLY A 189 -7.68 9.58 -3.42
CA GLY A 189 -8.79 9.77 -2.48
C GLY A 189 -8.40 9.50 -1.05
N ASP A 190 -8.22 10.54 -0.27
CA ASP A 190 -8.15 10.48 1.19
C ASP A 190 -9.48 9.89 1.73
N PRO A 191 -9.46 8.74 2.44
CA PRO A 191 -10.67 8.20 3.07
C PRO A 191 -11.21 9.06 4.22
N SER A 192 -10.57 10.17 4.59
CA SER A 192 -10.99 11.06 5.68
C SER A 192 -12.18 11.96 5.33
N GLU A 193 -12.55 12.14 4.04
CA GLU A 193 -13.64 13.05 3.65
C GLU A 193 -15.07 12.47 3.77
N GLY A 194 -15.27 11.32 4.39
CA GLY A 194 -16.55 10.61 4.45
C GLY A 194 -17.40 10.80 5.74
N SER A 195 -17.09 11.75 6.62
CA SER A 195 -17.81 11.90 7.91
C SER A 195 -18.25 13.34 8.20
N GLY A 196 -18.82 14.00 7.22
CA GLY A 196 -19.55 15.25 7.43
C GLY A 196 -21.03 14.96 7.75
N ALA A 197 -21.35 14.78 9.02
CA ALA A 197 -22.74 14.75 9.48
C ALA A 197 -23.36 16.14 9.29
N HIS A 198 -24.26 16.25 8.31
CA HIS A 198 -25.16 17.38 8.22
C HIS A 198 -26.11 17.39 9.43
N HIS A 199 -25.82 18.24 10.40
CA HIS A 199 -26.84 18.68 11.35
C HIS A 199 -27.65 19.78 10.65
N GLY A 200 -28.82 19.41 10.16
CA GLY A 200 -29.84 20.32 9.74
C GLY A 200 -30.42 21.04 10.97
N VAL A 201 -30.14 22.31 11.08
CA VAL A 201 -30.90 23.21 11.98
C VAL A 201 -32.08 23.74 11.19
N SER A 202 -33.26 23.24 11.49
CA SER A 202 -34.54 23.81 11.06
C SER A 202 -34.76 25.12 11.85
N GLY A 203 -34.53 26.25 11.21
CA GLY A 203 -34.97 27.56 11.73
C GLY A 203 -36.42 27.77 11.38
N GLY A 204 -37.27 27.80 12.42
CA GLY A 204 -38.69 28.12 12.27
C GLY A 204 -38.90 29.59 11.90
N GLU A 205 -39.75 29.81 10.94
CA GLU A 205 -40.38 31.09 10.65
C GLU A 205 -41.29 31.51 11.84
N SER A 206 -41.15 32.74 12.26
CA SER A 206 -42.15 33.44 13.10
C SER A 206 -42.57 34.70 12.37
N THR A 207 -43.76 34.66 11.80
CA THR A 207 -44.54 35.82 11.35
C THR A 207 -45.06 36.59 12.56
N GLY A 208 -45.04 37.91 12.47
CA GLY A 208 -45.70 38.79 13.43
C GLY A 208 -45.65 40.24 12.97
N GLY A 209 -46.76 40.68 12.43
CA GLY A 209 -47.16 41.96 12.03
C GLY A 209 -47.49 42.93 13.17
N ALA A 210 -47.39 44.13 12.86
CA ALA A 210 -48.15 45.34 13.11
C ALA A 210 -47.27 46.55 12.87
#